data_e708187e36209dca82072f8fcdcdaa3e
#
_entry.id   e708187e36209dca82072f8fcdcdaa3e
#
_cell.length_a   1.000
_cell.length_b   1.000
_cell.length_c   1.000
_cell.angle_alpha   90.00
_cell.angle_beta   90.00
_cell.angle_gamma   90.00
#
_symmetry.space_group_name_H-M   'P 1'
#
loop_
_entity.id
_entity.type
_entity.pdbx_description
1 polymer ?
#
loop_
_entity_poly.entity_id
_entity_poly.type
_entity_poly.pdbx_seq_one_letter_code
_entity_poly.pdbx_strand_id
1 'polypeptide(L)'
;MNRSVRGFTLIEVMIAITIMGVLALICWRALDSVASSDQRLRQADAETTTALRVLQQFQRDIEMRADDALMNGAVRPADQPQRLLPPSLVSERHPDGSFALEVTRSVGSDGLHWQRVRWWRQGNTLWRASGAATDRYPLPAPDLSKGIAVARDVQRFEVRAWQPGAGWAMLPSEGEVLPATGLELWLGLRDGRGPLSYRRVLEL
;
A
#
# COMPACT_ATOMS: atom_id res chain seq x y z
N MET A 1 -53.11 9.40 -64.14
CA MET A 1 -52.80 8.61 -62.95
C MET A 1 -52.68 9.56 -61.78
N ASN A 2 -53.76 9.77 -60.97
CA ASN A 2 -53.71 10.58 -59.75
C ASN A 2 -53.09 9.73 -58.60
N ARG A 3 -51.87 10.06 -58.22
CA ARG A 3 -51.29 9.56 -56.96
C ARG A 3 -51.97 10.32 -55.81
N SER A 4 -52.77 9.61 -55.01
CA SER A 4 -53.31 10.14 -53.77
C SER A 4 -52.16 10.31 -52.78
N VAL A 5 -51.79 11.51 -52.46
CA VAL A 5 -50.86 11.83 -51.39
C VAL A 5 -51.59 11.56 -50.07
N ARG A 6 -51.29 10.46 -49.40
CA ARG A 6 -51.75 10.21 -48.01
C ARG A 6 -50.99 11.11 -47.07
N GLY A 7 -51.71 12.03 -46.42
CA GLY A 7 -51.14 12.81 -45.33
C GLY A 7 -51.02 12.00 -44.03
N PHE A 8 -50.03 12.35 -43.19
CA PHE A 8 -49.86 11.78 -41.85
C PHE A 8 -51.06 12.07 -40.95
N THR A 9 -51.51 11.09 -40.21
CA THR A 9 -52.55 11.27 -39.19
C THR A 9 -51.94 11.82 -37.91
N LEU A 10 -52.70 12.62 -37.15
CA LEU A 10 -52.26 13.19 -35.85
C LEU A 10 -51.84 12.07 -34.88
N ILE A 11 -52.53 10.93 -34.89
CA ILE A 11 -52.24 9.77 -34.03
C ILE A 11 -50.88 9.10 -34.36
N GLU A 12 -50.54 9.06 -35.65
CA GLU A 12 -49.25 8.50 -36.11
C GLU A 12 -48.08 9.36 -35.57
N VAL A 13 -48.23 10.68 -35.60
CA VAL A 13 -47.24 11.63 -35.04
C VAL A 13 -47.13 11.46 -33.52
N MET A 14 -48.25 11.32 -32.81
CA MET A 14 -48.25 11.13 -31.37
C MET A 14 -47.55 9.82 -30.96
N ILE A 15 -47.83 8.73 -31.68
CA ILE A 15 -47.17 7.41 -31.44
C ILE A 15 -45.67 7.51 -31.73
N ALA A 16 -45.28 8.16 -32.83
CA ALA A 16 -43.88 8.32 -33.20
C ALA A 16 -43.07 9.10 -32.12
N ILE A 17 -43.64 10.22 -31.61
CA ILE A 17 -43.01 11.00 -30.53
C ILE A 17 -42.91 10.17 -29.24
N THR A 18 -43.93 9.41 -28.89
CA THR A 18 -43.92 8.56 -27.70
C THR A 18 -42.85 7.49 -27.79
N ILE A 19 -42.76 6.80 -28.94
CA ILE A 19 -41.71 5.80 -29.17
C ILE A 19 -40.32 6.43 -29.12
N MET A 20 -40.14 7.58 -29.76
CA MET A 20 -38.89 8.32 -29.74
C MET A 20 -38.50 8.74 -28.31
N GLY A 21 -39.43 9.20 -27.47
CA GLY A 21 -39.22 9.51 -26.07
C GLY A 21 -38.77 8.29 -25.24
N VAL A 22 -39.42 7.16 -25.45
CA VAL A 22 -39.05 5.90 -24.77
C VAL A 22 -37.65 5.43 -25.20
N LEU A 23 -37.33 5.50 -26.48
CA LEU A 23 -36.01 5.14 -27.00
C LEU A 23 -34.92 6.06 -26.45
N ALA A 24 -35.19 7.36 -26.42
CA ALA A 24 -34.26 8.34 -25.83
C ALA A 24 -33.99 8.06 -24.34
N LEU A 25 -35.01 7.67 -23.57
CA LEU A 25 -34.88 7.34 -22.16
C LEU A 25 -34.02 6.04 -21.97
N ILE A 26 -34.23 5.04 -22.81
CA ILE A 26 -33.46 3.79 -22.79
C ILE A 26 -31.99 4.08 -23.13
N CYS A 27 -31.71 4.85 -24.16
CA CYS A 27 -30.36 5.25 -24.55
C CYS A 27 -29.66 6.03 -23.43
N TRP A 28 -30.37 6.97 -22.80
CA TRP A 28 -29.84 7.72 -21.66
C TRP A 28 -29.45 6.80 -20.51
N ARG A 29 -30.30 5.87 -20.10
CA ARG A 29 -30.02 4.91 -19.04
C ARG A 29 -28.84 4.00 -19.39
N ALA A 30 -28.72 3.56 -20.64
CA ALA A 30 -27.59 2.76 -21.09
C ALA A 30 -26.27 3.52 -20.98
N LEU A 31 -26.23 4.79 -21.43
CA LEU A 31 -25.05 5.65 -21.31
C LEU A 31 -24.66 5.90 -19.85
N ASP A 32 -25.62 6.19 -18.99
CA ASP A 32 -25.38 6.40 -17.54
C ASP A 32 -24.80 5.13 -16.87
N SER A 33 -25.33 3.96 -17.23
CA SER A 33 -24.80 2.66 -16.77
C SER A 33 -23.35 2.43 -17.20
N VAL A 34 -23.00 2.74 -18.44
CA VAL A 34 -21.62 2.61 -18.95
C VAL A 34 -20.69 3.58 -18.26
N ALA A 35 -21.10 4.86 -18.13
CA ALA A 35 -20.29 5.88 -17.45
C ALA A 35 -20.03 5.53 -15.99
N SER A 36 -21.04 5.04 -15.26
CA SER A 36 -20.88 4.61 -13.87
C SER A 36 -19.98 3.39 -13.72
N SER A 37 -20.04 2.47 -14.68
CA SER A 37 -19.17 1.28 -14.70
C SER A 37 -17.71 1.66 -14.96
N ASP A 38 -17.45 2.55 -15.92
CA ASP A 38 -16.11 3.06 -16.21
C ASP A 38 -15.49 3.78 -15.00
N GLN A 39 -16.28 4.63 -14.33
CA GLN A 39 -15.82 5.31 -13.11
C GLN A 39 -15.45 4.33 -12.00
N ARG A 40 -16.24 3.26 -11.79
CA ARG A 40 -15.93 2.23 -10.78
C ARG A 40 -14.66 1.46 -11.13
N LEU A 41 -14.44 1.13 -12.41
CA LEU A 41 -13.22 0.48 -12.87
C LEU A 41 -12.00 1.34 -12.64
N ARG A 42 -12.04 2.62 -13.03
CA ARG A 42 -10.94 3.56 -12.79
C ARG A 42 -10.58 3.72 -11.31
N GLN A 43 -11.59 3.75 -10.45
CA GLN A 43 -11.36 3.83 -9.02
C GLN A 43 -10.66 2.57 -8.50
N ALA A 44 -11.11 1.37 -8.86
CA ALA A 44 -10.49 0.10 -8.48
C ALA A 44 -9.04 -0.02 -8.98
N ASP A 45 -8.78 0.44 -10.22
CA ASP A 45 -7.43 0.48 -10.78
C ASP A 45 -6.52 1.44 -10.03
N ALA A 46 -7.00 2.61 -9.64
CA ALA A 46 -6.24 3.59 -8.87
C ALA A 46 -5.85 3.06 -7.47
N GLU A 47 -6.76 2.36 -6.80
CA GLU A 47 -6.53 1.73 -5.50
C GLU A 47 -5.50 0.59 -5.59
N THR A 48 -5.65 -0.30 -6.58
CA THR A 48 -4.70 -1.38 -6.85
C THR A 48 -3.31 -0.82 -7.17
N THR A 49 -3.23 0.21 -8.00
CA THR A 49 -1.99 0.89 -8.34
C THR A 49 -1.33 1.49 -7.10
N THR A 50 -2.11 2.10 -6.21
CA THR A 50 -1.61 2.66 -4.95
C THR A 50 -1.05 1.55 -4.06
N ALA A 51 -1.76 0.44 -3.88
CA ALA A 51 -1.28 -0.70 -3.12
C ALA A 51 0.04 -1.25 -3.66
N LEU A 52 0.12 -1.46 -4.97
CA LEU A 52 1.34 -1.94 -5.62
C LEU A 52 2.53 -1.00 -5.43
N ARG A 53 2.32 0.32 -5.51
CA ARG A 53 3.37 1.33 -5.25
C ARG A 53 3.87 1.25 -3.80
N VAL A 54 2.96 1.10 -2.84
CA VAL A 54 3.33 0.94 -1.42
C VAL A 54 4.16 -0.33 -1.23
N LEU A 55 3.71 -1.46 -1.76
CA LEU A 55 4.42 -2.73 -1.66
C LEU A 55 5.82 -2.67 -2.29
N GLN A 56 5.92 -2.07 -3.48
CA GLN A 56 7.21 -1.91 -4.17
C GLN A 56 8.15 -0.96 -3.42
N GLN A 57 7.62 0.13 -2.85
CA GLN A 57 8.45 1.06 -2.08
C GLN A 57 8.93 0.42 -0.77
N PHE A 58 8.05 -0.31 -0.09
CA PHE A 58 8.41 -1.06 1.11
C PHE A 58 9.48 -2.13 0.81
N GLN A 59 9.28 -2.89 -0.26
CA GLN A 59 10.25 -3.88 -0.72
C GLN A 59 11.62 -3.26 -0.96
N ARG A 60 11.69 -2.15 -1.70
CA ARG A 60 12.95 -1.43 -1.93
C ARG A 60 13.61 -0.96 -0.64
N ASP A 61 12.83 -0.47 0.33
CA ASP A 61 13.39 -0.04 1.61
C ASP A 61 14.01 -1.23 2.36
N ILE A 62 13.41 -2.42 2.29
CA ILE A 62 13.94 -3.65 2.91
C ILE A 62 15.15 -4.20 2.14
N GLU A 63 15.09 -4.27 0.82
CA GLU A 63 16.19 -4.76 -0.03
C GLU A 63 17.46 -3.93 0.09
N MET A 64 17.30 -2.60 0.30
CA MET A 64 18.42 -1.68 0.49
C MET A 64 18.82 -1.53 1.96
N ARG A 65 18.33 -2.36 2.87
CA ARG A 65 18.67 -2.25 4.29
C ARG A 65 20.19 -2.41 4.51
N ALA A 66 20.68 -1.82 5.58
CA ALA A 66 22.03 -2.04 6.03
C ALA A 66 22.22 -3.49 6.47
N ASP A 67 23.34 -4.08 6.12
CA ASP A 67 23.69 -5.42 6.60
C ASP A 67 24.14 -5.38 8.08
N ASP A 68 24.21 -6.56 8.68
CA ASP A 68 24.57 -6.70 10.09
C ASP A 68 26.01 -6.28 10.39
N ALA A 69 26.92 -6.44 9.43
CA ALA A 69 28.31 -6.06 9.58
C ALA A 69 28.48 -4.55 9.70
N LEU A 70 27.70 -3.78 8.94
CA LEU A 70 27.68 -2.32 9.02
C LEU A 70 27.05 -1.80 10.33
N MET A 71 26.03 -2.49 10.83
CA MET A 71 25.28 -2.02 12.01
C MET A 71 25.92 -2.39 13.35
N ASN A 72 26.61 -3.53 13.43
CA ASN A 72 27.15 -4.06 14.69
C ASN A 72 28.67 -3.96 14.78
N GLY A 73 29.35 -3.50 13.71
CA GLY A 73 30.80 -3.72 13.57
C GLY A 73 31.13 -5.18 13.29
N ALA A 74 32.40 -5.50 13.10
CA ALA A 74 32.85 -6.80 12.61
C ALA A 74 32.61 -7.99 13.58
N VAL A 75 32.27 -7.75 14.86
CA VAL A 75 32.10 -8.82 15.84
C VAL A 75 30.92 -8.53 16.74
N ARG A 76 29.89 -9.40 16.63
CA ARG A 76 28.82 -9.44 17.64
C ARG A 76 29.36 -10.18 18.87
N PRO A 77 29.30 -9.62 20.07
CA PRO A 77 29.64 -10.37 21.29
C PRO A 77 28.76 -11.61 21.40
N ALA A 78 29.37 -12.75 21.70
CA ALA A 78 28.68 -14.05 21.77
C ALA A 78 27.63 -14.12 22.90
N ASP A 79 27.68 -13.18 23.85
CA ASP A 79 26.80 -13.06 25.00
C ASP A 79 25.55 -12.19 24.77
N GLN A 80 25.44 -11.55 23.59
CA GLN A 80 24.21 -10.80 23.28
C GLN A 80 23.08 -11.73 22.83
N PRO A 81 21.87 -11.58 23.40
CA PRO A 81 20.72 -12.38 23.01
C PRO A 81 20.45 -12.21 21.51
N GLN A 82 20.10 -13.31 20.87
CA GLN A 82 19.71 -13.27 19.46
C GLN A 82 18.45 -12.41 19.32
N ARG A 83 18.46 -11.53 18.33
CA ARG A 83 17.28 -10.71 17.99
C ARG A 83 16.54 -11.34 16.82
N LEU A 84 15.22 -11.27 16.86
CA LEU A 84 14.39 -11.75 15.75
C LEU A 84 14.69 -10.96 14.46
N LEU A 85 14.77 -9.64 14.55
CA LEU A 85 15.07 -8.78 13.41
C LEU A 85 16.55 -8.38 13.39
N PRO A 86 17.13 -8.20 12.18
CA PRO A 86 18.45 -7.61 12.04
C PRO A 86 18.46 -6.18 12.63
N PRO A 87 19.62 -5.68 13.09
CA PRO A 87 19.73 -4.34 13.71
C PRO A 87 19.26 -3.19 12.84
N SER A 88 19.25 -3.38 11.53
CA SER A 88 18.76 -2.40 10.55
C SER A 88 17.22 -2.26 10.55
N LEU A 89 16.51 -3.14 11.27
CA LEU A 89 15.05 -3.12 11.37
C LEU A 89 14.62 -2.98 12.83
N VAL A 90 13.82 -1.96 13.10
CA VAL A 90 13.24 -1.71 14.42
C VAL A 90 11.73 -1.68 14.28
N SER A 91 11.04 -2.58 14.98
CA SER A 91 9.58 -2.61 15.02
C SER A 91 9.07 -2.09 16.35
N GLU A 92 8.02 -1.30 16.31
CA GLU A 92 7.36 -0.74 17.48
C GLU A 92 5.85 -0.95 17.39
N ARG A 93 5.21 -1.24 18.52
CA ARG A 93 3.76 -1.24 18.64
C ARG A 93 3.38 -0.27 19.75
N HIS A 94 2.56 0.70 19.39
CA HIS A 94 2.08 1.69 20.35
C HIS A 94 0.91 1.13 21.18
N PRO A 95 0.60 1.74 22.36
CA PRO A 95 -0.51 1.31 23.21
C PRO A 95 -1.88 1.33 22.53
N ASP A 96 -2.06 2.18 21.50
CA ASP A 96 -3.26 2.24 20.66
C ASP A 96 -3.35 1.11 19.62
N GLY A 97 -2.39 0.16 19.66
CA GLY A 97 -2.29 -0.96 18.73
C GLY A 97 -1.69 -0.59 17.36
N SER A 98 -1.35 0.67 17.12
CA SER A 98 -0.71 1.06 15.87
C SER A 98 0.71 0.48 15.77
N PHE A 99 1.07 0.06 14.57
CA PHE A 99 2.36 -0.55 14.26
C PHE A 99 3.23 0.43 13.47
N ALA A 100 4.51 0.46 13.81
CA ALA A 100 5.53 1.18 13.06
C ALA A 100 6.73 0.28 12.80
N LEU A 101 7.36 0.45 11.65
CA LEU A 101 8.62 -0.19 11.28
C LEU A 101 9.61 0.87 10.83
N GLU A 102 10.79 0.84 11.38
CA GLU A 102 11.91 1.66 10.96
C GLU A 102 12.97 0.80 10.28
N VAL A 103 13.49 1.29 9.17
CA VAL A 103 14.49 0.63 8.34
C VAL A 103 15.69 1.55 8.20
N THR A 104 16.88 1.10 8.57
CA THR A 104 18.14 1.74 8.19
C THR A 104 18.56 1.20 6.84
N ARG A 105 18.64 2.08 5.83
CA ARG A 105 18.95 1.68 4.45
C ARG A 105 19.98 2.57 3.79
N SER A 106 20.61 2.06 2.73
CA SER A 106 21.49 2.84 1.86
C SER A 106 20.70 3.81 0.98
N VAL A 107 21.38 4.88 0.56
CA VAL A 107 20.87 5.89 -0.37
C VAL A 107 21.85 6.04 -1.53
N GLY A 108 21.32 6.09 -2.74
CA GLY A 108 22.16 6.13 -3.95
C GLY A 108 22.69 4.75 -4.34
N SER A 109 23.49 4.73 -5.40
CA SER A 109 24.10 3.51 -5.93
C SER A 109 25.53 3.28 -5.40
N ASP A 110 26.08 4.25 -4.70
CA ASP A 110 27.44 4.22 -4.16
C ASP A 110 27.55 3.49 -2.81
N GLY A 111 26.42 3.26 -2.12
CA GLY A 111 26.38 2.60 -0.82
C GLY A 111 27.09 3.34 0.30
N LEU A 112 27.46 4.62 0.10
CA LEU A 112 28.22 5.41 1.06
C LEU A 112 27.36 6.21 2.03
N HIS A 113 26.09 6.45 1.68
CA HIS A 113 25.17 7.22 2.49
C HIS A 113 24.04 6.33 3.01
N TRP A 114 23.69 6.58 4.27
CA TRP A 114 22.65 5.83 4.97
C TRP A 114 21.59 6.77 5.51
N GLN A 115 20.36 6.27 5.60
CA GLN A 115 19.24 7.00 6.18
C GLN A 115 18.34 6.05 6.95
N ARG A 116 17.64 6.58 7.94
CA ARG A 116 16.56 5.90 8.63
C ARG A 116 15.26 6.24 7.94
N VAL A 117 14.43 5.22 7.67
CA VAL A 117 13.11 5.36 7.05
C VAL A 117 12.10 4.76 8.00
N ARG A 118 11.04 5.50 8.33
CA ARG A 118 9.98 5.02 9.21
C ARG A 118 8.68 4.92 8.44
N TRP A 119 8.02 3.79 8.61
CA TRP A 119 6.68 3.48 8.14
C TRP A 119 5.75 3.36 9.34
N TRP A 120 4.61 4.05 9.33
CA TRP A 120 3.62 3.93 10.39
C TRP A 120 2.20 4.22 9.88
N ARG A 121 1.21 3.62 10.54
CA ARG A 121 -0.19 3.95 10.31
C ARG A 121 -0.68 4.90 11.39
N GLN A 122 -1.33 5.98 10.98
CA GLN A 122 -2.01 6.91 11.87
C GLN A 122 -3.44 7.13 11.37
N GLY A 123 -4.41 6.75 12.17
CA GLY A 123 -5.79 6.63 11.72
C GLY A 123 -5.91 5.65 10.53
N ASN A 124 -6.50 6.11 9.45
CA ASN A 124 -6.65 5.33 8.21
C ASN A 124 -5.60 5.70 7.15
N THR A 125 -4.52 6.33 7.52
CA THR A 125 -3.48 6.74 6.57
C THR A 125 -2.17 6.04 6.91
N LEU A 126 -1.51 5.48 5.90
CA LEU A 126 -0.15 4.98 5.99
C LEU A 126 0.82 6.09 5.60
N TRP A 127 1.78 6.32 6.46
CA TRP A 127 2.79 7.36 6.33
C TRP A 127 4.18 6.76 6.18
N ARG A 128 5.04 7.50 5.50
CA ARG A 128 6.46 7.20 5.38
C ARG A 128 7.25 8.49 5.55
N ALA A 129 8.27 8.47 6.42
CA ALA A 129 9.23 9.55 6.55
C ALA A 129 10.65 9.01 6.45
N SER A 130 11.57 9.82 5.96
CA SER A 130 13.00 9.50 5.92
C SER A 130 13.81 10.58 6.63
N GLY A 131 14.83 10.16 7.38
CA GLY A 131 15.82 11.04 7.93
C GLY A 131 16.76 11.58 6.85
N ALA A 132 17.61 12.53 7.21
CA ALA A 132 18.64 13.00 6.30
C ALA A 132 19.65 11.88 6.03
N ALA A 133 20.05 11.74 4.75
CA ALA A 133 21.09 10.81 4.37
C ALA A 133 22.46 11.34 4.82
N THR A 134 23.29 10.48 5.40
CA THR A 134 24.62 10.82 5.88
C THR A 134 25.55 9.59 5.87
N ASP A 135 26.84 9.84 5.84
CA ASP A 135 27.92 8.86 6.00
C ASP A 135 28.39 8.73 7.47
N ARG A 136 27.76 9.49 8.39
CA ARG A 136 28.18 9.56 9.80
C ARG A 136 27.12 9.00 10.73
N TYR A 137 27.57 8.25 11.72
CA TYR A 137 26.74 7.75 12.82
C TYR A 137 26.83 8.67 14.05
N PRO A 138 25.75 8.88 14.82
CA PRO A 138 24.41 8.28 14.67
C PRO A 138 23.59 8.92 13.54
N LEU A 139 22.82 8.07 12.84
CA LEU A 139 21.97 8.54 11.76
C LEU A 139 20.81 9.39 12.30
N PRO A 140 20.49 10.52 11.66
CA PRO A 140 19.36 11.37 12.05
C PRO A 140 18.04 10.61 12.03
N ALA A 141 17.22 10.83 13.06
CA ALA A 141 15.87 10.28 13.09
C ALA A 141 14.99 10.90 11.97
N PRO A 142 14.03 10.14 11.43
CA PRO A 142 13.03 10.68 10.52
C PRO A 142 12.19 11.78 11.20
N ASP A 143 12.02 12.91 10.54
CA ASP A 143 11.10 13.95 10.97
C ASP A 143 9.67 13.53 10.57
N LEU A 144 8.88 13.08 11.54
CA LEU A 144 7.54 12.59 11.32
C LEU A 144 6.57 13.69 10.83
N SER A 145 6.88 14.96 11.14
CA SER A 145 6.07 16.09 10.66
C SER A 145 6.18 16.30 9.15
N LYS A 146 7.27 15.81 8.55
CA LYS A 146 7.52 15.80 7.09
C LYS A 146 7.18 14.49 6.43
N GLY A 147 6.45 13.62 7.13
CA GLY A 147 5.98 12.35 6.58
C GLY A 147 5.10 12.55 5.36
N ILE A 148 5.23 11.64 4.39
CA ILE A 148 4.42 11.60 3.17
C ILE A 148 3.33 10.55 3.36
N ALA A 149 2.07 10.90 3.12
CA ALA A 149 0.98 9.96 3.06
C ALA A 149 1.13 9.09 1.79
N VAL A 150 1.42 7.80 1.97
CA VAL A 150 1.66 6.87 0.84
C VAL A 150 0.42 6.08 0.45
N ALA A 151 -0.53 5.92 1.38
CA ALA A 151 -1.86 5.35 1.11
C ALA A 151 -2.88 5.90 2.10
N ARG A 152 -4.13 6.02 1.65
CA ARG A 152 -5.30 6.34 2.47
C ARG A 152 -6.21 5.12 2.56
N ASP A 153 -7.22 5.20 3.45
CA ASP A 153 -8.18 4.11 3.70
C ASP A 153 -7.53 2.78 4.10
N VAL A 154 -6.37 2.88 4.76
CA VAL A 154 -5.61 1.75 5.27
C VAL A 154 -6.25 1.24 6.56
N GLN A 155 -6.81 0.04 6.51
CA GLN A 155 -7.41 -0.64 7.66
C GLN A 155 -6.38 -1.46 8.43
N ARG A 156 -5.37 -1.97 7.72
CA ARG A 156 -4.34 -2.82 8.30
C ARG A 156 -2.97 -2.49 7.70
N PHE A 157 -2.00 -2.30 8.58
CA PHE A 157 -0.58 -2.27 8.23
C PHE A 157 0.16 -3.05 9.30
N GLU A 158 0.65 -4.23 8.94
CA GLU A 158 1.37 -5.12 9.85
C GLU A 158 2.51 -5.79 9.12
N VAL A 159 3.58 -6.07 9.85
CA VAL A 159 4.69 -6.87 9.38
C VAL A 159 4.88 -8.04 10.32
N ARG A 160 5.07 -9.23 9.75
CA ARG A 160 5.42 -10.44 10.47
C ARG A 160 6.79 -10.92 10.02
N ALA A 161 7.50 -11.60 10.92
CA ALA A 161 8.81 -12.15 10.63
C ALA A 161 8.73 -13.68 10.57
N TRP A 162 9.42 -14.30 9.62
CA TRP A 162 9.52 -15.75 9.50
C TRP A 162 10.68 -16.27 10.32
N GLN A 163 10.38 -17.12 11.30
CA GLN A 163 11.36 -17.86 12.09
C GLN A 163 11.48 -19.30 11.57
N PRO A 164 12.67 -19.73 11.15
CA PRO A 164 12.90 -21.12 10.79
C PRO A 164 12.51 -22.06 11.95
N GLY A 165 11.68 -23.05 11.65
CA GLY A 165 11.20 -24.03 12.65
C GLY A 165 10.03 -23.57 13.53
N ALA A 166 9.74 -22.27 13.63
CA ALA A 166 8.66 -21.74 14.46
C ALA A 166 7.52 -21.08 13.65
N GLY A 167 7.79 -20.61 12.41
CA GLY A 167 6.79 -20.01 11.53
C GLY A 167 6.71 -18.48 11.63
N TRP A 168 5.56 -17.91 11.32
CA TRP A 168 5.34 -16.47 11.31
C TRP A 168 5.12 -15.90 12.70
N ALA A 169 6.02 -15.03 13.14
CA ALA A 169 5.93 -14.27 14.39
C ALA A 169 5.41 -12.85 14.16
N MET A 170 4.51 -12.40 15.04
CA MET A 170 4.05 -11.00 15.07
C MET A 170 5.17 -10.10 15.60
N LEU A 171 5.24 -8.86 15.10
CA LEU A 171 6.20 -7.88 15.54
C LEU A 171 5.53 -6.79 16.42
N PRO A 172 6.25 -6.24 17.44
CA PRO A 172 7.52 -6.75 17.97
C PRO A 172 7.33 -8.12 18.65
N SER A 173 8.37 -8.95 18.66
CA SER A 173 8.37 -10.25 19.34
C SER A 173 9.30 -10.18 20.55
N GLU A 174 8.85 -10.74 21.65
CA GLU A 174 9.60 -10.85 22.90
C GLU A 174 10.07 -12.30 23.12
N GLY A 175 11.17 -12.45 23.84
CA GLY A 175 11.71 -13.74 24.23
C GLY A 175 12.96 -14.18 23.46
N GLU A 176 13.42 -15.39 23.75
CA GLU A 176 14.53 -16.04 23.05
C GLU A 176 14.04 -16.49 21.65
N VAL A 177 14.60 -15.90 20.61
CA VAL A 177 14.14 -16.06 19.25
C VAL A 177 15.30 -16.35 18.30
N LEU A 178 15.05 -17.22 17.32
CA LEU A 178 15.97 -17.40 16.21
C LEU A 178 15.85 -16.20 15.25
N PRO A 179 16.96 -15.82 14.59
CA PRO A 179 16.92 -14.77 13.58
C PRO A 179 15.89 -15.07 12.49
N ALA A 180 15.13 -14.07 12.11
CA ALA A 180 14.20 -14.18 11.02
C ALA A 180 14.95 -14.24 9.67
N THR A 181 14.43 -15.04 8.75
CA THR A 181 14.93 -15.16 7.38
C THR A 181 13.98 -14.55 6.35
N GLY A 182 12.85 -14.03 6.80
CA GLY A 182 11.89 -13.39 5.92
C GLY A 182 10.94 -12.45 6.65
N LEU A 183 10.36 -11.53 5.90
CA LEU A 183 9.30 -10.63 6.34
C LEU A 183 8.05 -10.81 5.47
N GLU A 184 6.90 -10.70 6.07
CA GLU A 184 5.62 -10.58 5.36
C GLU A 184 4.95 -9.26 5.72
N LEU A 185 4.75 -8.42 4.72
CA LEU A 185 3.94 -7.23 4.84
C LEU A 185 2.47 -7.56 4.57
N TRP A 186 1.59 -7.14 5.47
CA TRP A 186 0.14 -7.15 5.29
C TRP A 186 -0.38 -5.72 5.18
N LEU A 187 -0.96 -5.42 4.02
CA LEU A 187 -1.60 -4.14 3.74
C LEU A 187 -3.08 -4.38 3.47
N GLY A 188 -3.96 -3.94 4.37
CA GLY A 188 -5.41 -3.94 4.19
C GLY A 188 -5.88 -2.56 3.78
N LEU A 189 -6.56 -2.45 2.66
CA LEU A 189 -7.20 -1.24 2.18
C LEU A 189 -8.72 -1.42 2.19
N ARG A 190 -9.45 -0.34 2.33
CA ARG A 190 -10.91 -0.33 2.14
C ARG A 190 -11.21 0.36 0.84
N ASP A 191 -11.83 -0.38 -0.08
CA ASP A 191 -12.42 0.20 -1.28
C ASP A 191 -13.95 0.32 -1.12
N GLY A 192 -14.60 0.95 -2.08
CA GLY A 192 -16.06 1.06 -2.11
C GLY A 192 -16.81 -0.29 -2.20
N ARG A 193 -16.11 -1.40 -2.44
CA ARG A 193 -16.65 -2.76 -2.56
C ARG A 193 -16.38 -3.63 -1.33
N GLY A 194 -15.48 -3.19 -0.43
CA GLY A 194 -15.13 -3.92 0.78
C GLY A 194 -13.64 -3.90 1.12
N PRO A 195 -13.22 -4.73 2.06
CA PRO A 195 -11.81 -4.81 2.45
C PRO A 195 -10.99 -5.59 1.41
N LEU A 196 -9.93 -4.98 0.89
CA LEU A 196 -8.92 -5.62 0.08
C LEU A 196 -7.66 -5.88 0.92
N SER A 197 -7.06 -7.03 0.77
CA SER A 197 -5.85 -7.41 1.50
C SER A 197 -4.74 -7.79 0.54
N TYR A 198 -3.61 -7.10 0.66
CA TYR A 198 -2.41 -7.35 -0.12
C TYR A 198 -1.32 -7.90 0.80
N ARG A 199 -0.56 -8.87 0.29
CA ARG A 199 0.56 -9.48 1.01
C ARG A 199 1.81 -9.46 0.16
N ARG A 200 2.95 -9.22 0.81
CA ARG A 200 4.26 -9.31 0.18
C ARG A 200 5.21 -10.03 1.11
N VAL A 201 5.84 -11.08 0.63
CA VAL A 201 6.90 -11.80 1.34
C VAL A 201 8.24 -11.37 0.77
N LEU A 202 9.19 -11.10 1.65
CA LEU A 202 10.54 -10.62 1.36
C LEU A 202 11.54 -11.47 2.14
N GLU A 203 12.69 -11.77 1.55
CA GLU A 203 13.83 -12.38 2.25
C GLU A 203 14.60 -11.32 3.06
N LEU A 204 15.18 -11.76 4.17
CA LEU A 204 16.02 -10.93 5.05
C LEU A 204 17.50 -11.31 4.91
#